data_79f4aba8c4c1ca1971ff771cf6b70154
#
_entry.id   79f4aba8c4c1ca1971ff771cf6b70154
#
_cell.length_a   1.000
_cell.length_b   1.000
_cell.length_c   1.000
_cell.angle_alpha   90.00
_cell.angle_beta   90.00
_cell.angle_gamma   90.00
#
_symmetry.space_group_name_H-M   'P 1'
#
loop_
_entity.id
_entity.type
_entity.pdbx_description
1 polymer ?
#
loop_
_entity_poly.entity_id
_entity_poly.type
_entity_poly.pdbx_seq_one_letter_code
_entity_poly.pdbx_strand_id
1 'polypeptide(L)'
;VEAPRPLLLLDPPEPVAKPEATALVWRGRRHGVDWMEGPERIRPDWWRARPGTTRDYFRLQLADGRRLWLFRTAEEVPRWFLHGLFP
;
A
#
# COMPACT_ATOMS: atom_id res chain seq x y z
N VAL A 1 -17.77 10.07 0.26
CA VAL A 1 -17.59 8.80 0.94
C VAL A 1 -16.09 8.47 0.98
N GLU A 2 -15.58 8.25 2.16
CA GLU A 2 -14.19 7.89 2.33
C GLU A 2 -13.93 6.45 1.87
N ALA A 3 -12.74 6.23 1.33
CA ALA A 3 -12.31 4.87 1.03
C ALA A 3 -12.18 4.04 2.31
N PRO A 4 -12.48 2.73 2.27
CA PRO A 4 -12.32 1.87 3.45
C PRO A 4 -10.89 1.89 3.97
N ARG A 5 -10.74 1.78 5.27
CA ARG A 5 -9.44 1.66 5.94
C ARG A 5 -9.27 0.24 6.46
N PRO A 6 -8.04 -0.30 6.49
CA PRO A 6 -7.80 -1.64 7.02
C PRO A 6 -8.04 -1.71 8.52
N LEU A 7 -8.44 -2.89 9.00
CA LEU A 7 -8.58 -3.15 10.44
C LEU A 7 -7.25 -3.40 11.12
N LEU A 8 -6.31 -4.02 10.42
CA LEU A 8 -4.99 -4.33 10.97
C LEU A 8 -3.94 -3.46 10.28
N LEU A 9 -3.32 -2.57 11.02
CA LEU A 9 -2.19 -1.78 10.55
C LEU A 9 -0.89 -2.42 11.01
N LEU A 10 0.07 -2.46 10.10
CA LEU A 10 1.43 -2.91 10.40
C LEU A 10 2.27 -1.72 10.84
N ASP A 11 2.94 -1.86 11.96
CA ASP A 11 3.81 -0.83 12.51
C ASP A 11 5.13 -1.46 12.99
N PRO A 12 6.23 -1.24 12.27
CA PRO A 12 6.33 -0.42 11.06
C PRO A 12 5.73 -1.12 9.82
N PRO A 13 5.42 -0.34 8.76
CA PRO A 13 5.03 -0.94 7.47
C PRO A 13 6.11 -1.87 6.93
N GLU A 14 5.70 -2.94 6.27
CA GLU A 14 6.65 -3.91 5.69
C GLU A 14 7.07 -3.50 4.28
N PRO A 15 8.37 -3.46 3.97
CA PRO A 15 8.82 -3.24 2.60
C PRO A 15 8.33 -4.37 1.68
N VAL A 16 7.89 -4.00 0.47
CA VAL A 16 7.52 -4.95 -0.58
C VAL A 16 8.11 -4.50 -1.90
N ALA A 17 8.27 -5.43 -2.83
CA ALA A 17 8.66 -5.08 -4.19
C ALA A 17 7.50 -4.36 -4.89
N LYS A 18 7.82 -3.53 -5.89
CA LYS A 18 6.79 -2.86 -6.68
C LYS A 18 5.84 -3.91 -7.24
N PRO A 19 4.52 -3.76 -7.01
CA PRO A 19 3.56 -4.71 -7.56
C PRO A 19 3.56 -4.68 -9.09
N GLU A 20 3.48 -5.86 -9.69
CA GLU A 20 3.22 -6.01 -11.11
C GLU A 20 1.72 -6.02 -11.35
N ALA A 21 1.29 -5.91 -12.62
CA ALA A 21 -0.12 -5.88 -12.96
C ALA A 21 -0.89 -7.12 -12.45
N THR A 22 -0.22 -8.27 -12.39
CA THR A 22 -0.85 -9.56 -12.04
C THR A 22 -0.20 -10.26 -10.88
N ALA A 23 0.80 -9.66 -10.23
CA ALA A 23 1.54 -10.33 -9.16
C ALA A 23 2.14 -9.36 -8.15
N LEU A 24 2.26 -9.84 -6.93
CA LEU A 24 2.95 -9.15 -5.84
C LEU A 24 3.90 -10.13 -5.17
N VAL A 25 5.14 -9.72 -4.96
CA VAL A 25 6.08 -10.48 -4.14
C VAL A 25 6.03 -9.94 -2.73
N TRP A 26 5.61 -10.80 -1.79
CA TRP A 26 5.46 -10.44 -0.40
C TRP A 26 5.99 -11.57 0.49
N ARG A 27 6.87 -11.22 1.43
CA ARG A 27 7.53 -12.16 2.33
C ARG A 27 8.19 -13.33 1.57
N GLY A 28 8.85 -13.01 0.46
CA GLY A 28 9.55 -13.97 -0.36
C GLY A 28 8.67 -14.87 -1.22
N ARG A 29 7.37 -14.62 -1.27
CA ARG A 29 6.42 -15.39 -2.07
C ARG A 29 5.76 -14.52 -3.13
N ARG A 30 5.57 -15.09 -4.31
CA ARG A 30 4.82 -14.47 -5.39
C ARG A 30 3.33 -14.80 -5.23
N HIS A 31 2.50 -13.77 -5.15
CA HIS A 31 1.06 -13.89 -5.05
C HIS A 31 0.40 -13.34 -6.31
N GLY A 32 -0.62 -14.03 -6.82
CA GLY A 32 -1.44 -13.50 -7.89
C GLY A 32 -2.27 -12.33 -7.39
N VAL A 33 -2.47 -11.32 -8.25
CA VAL A 33 -3.26 -10.13 -7.95
C VAL A 33 -4.51 -10.15 -8.80
N ASP A 34 -5.70 -10.13 -8.16
CA ASP A 34 -6.97 -10.06 -8.85
C ASP A 34 -7.26 -8.65 -9.34
N TRP A 35 -7.04 -7.66 -8.47
CA TRP A 35 -7.23 -6.26 -8.83
C TRP A 35 -6.42 -5.37 -7.89
N MET A 36 -6.17 -4.17 -8.37
CA MET A 36 -5.56 -3.10 -7.58
C MET A 36 -6.22 -1.79 -7.97
N GLU A 37 -6.54 -0.96 -6.99
CA GLU A 37 -7.11 0.35 -7.22
C GLU A 37 -6.39 1.42 -6.42
N GLY A 38 -6.40 2.62 -6.93
CA GLY A 38 -5.70 3.78 -6.42
C GLY A 38 -5.00 4.51 -7.56
N PRO A 39 -4.10 5.42 -7.25
CA PRO A 39 -3.70 5.80 -5.89
C PRO A 39 -4.68 6.76 -5.22
N GLU A 40 -4.76 6.66 -3.89
CA GLU A 40 -5.33 7.68 -3.03
C GLU A 40 -4.17 8.39 -2.35
N ARG A 41 -3.98 9.67 -2.67
CA ARG A 41 -2.86 10.42 -2.09
C ARG A 41 -3.24 10.92 -0.71
N ILE A 42 -2.49 10.47 0.29
CA ILE A 42 -2.67 10.87 1.67
C ILE A 42 -1.49 11.73 2.07
N ARG A 43 -1.79 12.96 2.47
CA ARG A 43 -0.79 13.90 2.97
C ARG A 43 -0.84 13.91 4.48
N PRO A 44 0.32 14.09 5.14
CA PRO A 44 0.32 14.29 6.58
C PRO A 44 -0.39 15.60 6.92
N ASP A 45 -0.82 15.73 8.16
CA ASP A 45 -1.38 16.98 8.66
C ASP A 45 -0.38 18.11 8.39
N TRP A 46 -0.87 19.22 7.85
CA TRP A 46 -0.01 20.30 7.38
C TRP A 46 0.94 20.85 8.46
N TRP A 47 0.53 20.84 9.73
CA TRP A 47 1.37 21.32 10.85
C TRP A 47 2.45 20.31 11.23
N ARG A 48 2.38 19.09 10.73
CA ARG A 48 3.37 18.03 10.94
C ARG A 48 4.10 17.66 9.67
N ALA A 49 3.78 18.36 8.58
CA ALA A 49 4.31 18.01 7.29
C ALA A 49 5.83 18.06 7.26
N ARG A 50 6.44 16.97 6.82
CA ARG A 50 7.86 16.89 6.52
C ARG A 50 8.02 16.58 5.04
N PRO A 51 9.08 17.06 4.38
CA PRO A 51 9.35 16.66 3.01
C PRO A 51 9.38 15.14 2.88
N GLY A 52 8.77 14.61 1.82
CA GLY A 52 8.80 13.18 1.54
C GLY A 52 7.82 12.32 2.33
N THR A 53 6.93 12.90 3.13
CA THR A 53 5.96 12.13 3.90
C THR A 53 4.64 11.88 3.18
N THR A 54 4.43 12.46 2.01
CA THR A 54 3.26 12.18 1.17
C THR A 54 3.33 10.75 0.66
N ARG A 55 2.22 10.04 0.74
CA ARG A 55 2.12 8.64 0.33
C ARG A 55 0.96 8.45 -0.63
N ASP A 56 1.17 7.61 -1.63
CA ASP A 56 0.12 7.17 -2.54
C ASP A 56 -0.31 5.78 -2.11
N TYR A 57 -1.55 5.65 -1.64
CA TYR A 57 -2.09 4.39 -1.15
C TYR A 57 -2.86 3.64 -2.21
N PHE A 58 -2.75 2.33 -2.17
CA PHE A 58 -3.42 1.42 -3.07
C PHE A 58 -4.12 0.33 -2.28
N ARG A 59 -5.29 -0.09 -2.75
CA ARG A 59 -5.96 -1.29 -2.27
C ARG A 59 -5.78 -2.37 -3.31
N LEU A 60 -5.46 -3.57 -2.85
CA LEU A 60 -5.11 -4.68 -3.70
C LEU A 60 -5.75 -5.96 -3.16
N GLN A 61 -6.32 -6.76 -4.04
CA GLN A 61 -6.83 -8.08 -3.67
C GLN A 61 -5.98 -9.16 -4.32
N LEU A 62 -5.50 -10.09 -3.50
CA LEU A 62 -4.78 -11.26 -3.98
C LEU A 62 -5.76 -12.31 -4.50
N ALA A 63 -5.25 -13.21 -5.32
CA ALA A 63 -6.04 -14.30 -5.90
C ALA A 63 -6.68 -15.22 -4.84
N ASP A 64 -6.10 -15.29 -3.64
CA ASP A 64 -6.66 -16.06 -2.52
C ASP A 64 -7.73 -15.29 -1.72
N GLY A 65 -8.08 -14.09 -2.14
CA GLY A 65 -9.11 -13.27 -1.51
C GLY A 65 -8.61 -12.29 -0.46
N ARG A 66 -7.37 -12.38 -0.04
CA ARG A 66 -6.81 -11.42 0.93
C ARG A 66 -6.74 -10.04 0.32
N ARG A 67 -7.08 -9.03 1.09
CA ARG A 67 -7.01 -7.63 0.68
C ARG A 67 -5.93 -6.90 1.45
N LEU A 68 -5.09 -6.19 0.72
CA LEU A 68 -3.93 -5.51 1.26
C LEU A 68 -4.03 -4.00 1.02
N TRP A 69 -3.45 -3.25 1.95
CA TRP A 69 -3.32 -1.80 1.83
C TRP A 69 -1.85 -1.46 1.73
N LEU A 70 -1.44 -1.01 0.54
CA LEU A 70 -0.06 -0.68 0.25
C LEU A 70 0.10 0.82 0.05
N PHE A 71 1.32 1.30 0.18
CA PHE A 71 1.63 2.65 -0.25
C PHE A 71 2.96 2.71 -0.97
N ARG A 72 3.05 3.73 -1.80
CA ARG A 72 4.26 4.12 -2.50
C ARG A 72 4.68 5.48 -1.97
N THR A 73 5.97 5.65 -1.68
CA THR A 73 6.48 6.96 -1.25
C THR A 73 6.50 7.93 -2.44
N ALA A 74 6.25 9.21 -2.17
CA ALA A 74 6.31 10.26 -3.19
C ALA A 74 7.74 10.78 -3.32
N GLU A 75 8.66 9.89 -3.66
CA GLU A 75 10.07 10.18 -3.88
C GLU A 75 10.40 10.01 -5.35
N GLU A 76 11.56 10.52 -5.78
CA GLU A 76 12.02 10.35 -7.16
C GLU A 76 12.14 8.87 -7.53
N VAL A 77 12.67 8.06 -6.61
CA VAL A 77 12.64 6.60 -6.71
C VAL A 77 11.69 6.07 -5.65
N PRO A 78 10.43 5.80 -6.01
CA PRO A 78 9.43 5.37 -5.02
C PRO A 78 9.79 4.04 -4.37
N ARG A 79 9.48 3.94 -3.07
CA ARG A 79 9.56 2.69 -2.32
C ARG A 79 8.16 2.23 -1.97
N TRP A 80 7.96 0.92 -1.98
CA TRP A 80 6.67 0.30 -1.74
C TRP A 80 6.64 -0.40 -0.40
N PHE A 81 5.52 -0.26 0.31
CA PHE A 81 5.32 -0.85 1.63
C PHE A 81 3.92 -1.41 1.78
N LEU A 82 3.81 -2.52 2.49
CA LEU A 82 2.54 -3.03 2.97
C LEU A 82 2.24 -2.39 4.33
N HIS A 83 1.14 -1.66 4.42
CA HIS A 83 0.79 -0.92 5.63
C HIS A 83 -0.35 -1.56 6.43
N GLY A 84 -1.23 -2.30 5.80
CA GLY A 84 -2.35 -2.90 6.51
C GLY A 84 -3.03 -4.03 5.76
N LEU A 85 -3.88 -4.74 6.51
CA LEU A 85 -4.67 -5.85 6.00
C LEU A 85 -6.14 -5.54 6.24
N PHE A 86 -6.97 -5.78 5.22
CA PHE A 86 -8.41 -5.70 5.36
C PHE A 86 -8.97 -7.02 5.90
N PRO A 87 -10.13 -6.97 6.55
CA PRO A 87 -10.77 -8.18 7.03
C PRO A 87 -11.21 -9.12 5.88
#